data_d1c23ccb37ce1061882f728227327517
#
_entry.id   d1c23ccb37ce1061882f728227327517
#
_cell.length_a   1.000
_cell.length_b   1.000
_cell.length_c   1.000
_cell.angle_alpha   90.00
_cell.angle_beta   90.00
_cell.angle_gamma   90.00
#
_symmetry.space_group_name_H-M   'P 1'
#
loop_
_entity.id
_entity.type
_entity.pdbx_description
1 polymer ?
#
loop_
_entity_poly.entity_id
_entity_poly.type
_entity_poly.pdbx_seq_one_letter_code
_entity_poly.pdbx_strand_id
1 'polypeptide(L)'
;MKSMAGIPILALMTAAAISSAAQTAREAQPPHRWAIVLHGGAGVIERASMDPKTEAAYRASLKEAIEAGAKVLDGGGSSLDAIEASIHILEDDPLFNAGRGAVFTADGRNELDAAIMDGTTLKAGAVAGVTRTRHPISLARAVMEKSQWVMLSGDGADAFAAHVGLEQVDPSFFFTERRWQSLVRELKKEGLPIPPRPAGAPPAPEAWNDSLPEPPDAHKYGTVGVVALDRQGNIAAGTSTGGLTAKRWGRIGDSPIIGAGTYASNQSCAVSATGTGEYFIRLGVAREICNLVYFRHMRVQQAADEVIHKELDAIHGDGGVIAITPDGQMAWSFNTSGMFRARIGEGGKLEIGVYSDEP
;
A
#
# COMPACT_ATOMS: atom_id res chain seq x y z
N MET A 1 -88.47 28.64 -36.39
CA MET A 1 -87.64 29.71 -36.92
C MET A 1 -86.20 29.49 -36.50
N LYS A 2 -85.26 29.45 -37.45
CA LYS A 2 -83.84 29.59 -37.34
C LYS A 2 -83.04 28.34 -36.81
N SER A 3 -82.39 27.78 -37.59
CA SER A 3 -81.29 27.80 -38.52
C SER A 3 -80.16 26.93 -37.97
N MET A 4 -80.00 25.76 -38.58
CA MET A 4 -78.86 24.87 -38.37
C MET A 4 -77.67 25.45 -39.12
N ALA A 5 -76.59 25.66 -38.40
CA ALA A 5 -75.24 25.95 -38.98
C ALA A 5 -74.36 24.72 -38.81
N GLY A 6 -73.90 24.21 -39.94
CA GLY A 6 -73.02 23.04 -39.97
C GLY A 6 -71.60 23.39 -39.49
N ILE A 7 -71.02 22.39 -38.85
CA ILE A 7 -69.64 22.39 -38.39
C ILE A 7 -68.81 21.60 -39.41
N PRO A 8 -67.72 22.13 -39.98
CA PRO A 8 -66.82 21.34 -40.83
C PRO A 8 -65.90 20.46 -39.98
N ILE A 9 -65.80 19.18 -40.39
CA ILE A 9 -64.87 18.21 -39.84
C ILE A 9 -63.47 18.60 -40.30
N LEU A 10 -62.67 19.06 -39.35
CA LEU A 10 -61.23 19.32 -39.57
C LEU A 10 -60.47 18.01 -39.36
N ALA A 11 -59.92 17.41 -40.42
CA ALA A 11 -59.06 16.27 -40.37
C ALA A 11 -57.75 16.60 -39.70
N LEU A 12 -57.51 16.06 -38.52
CA LEU A 12 -56.26 16.18 -37.78
C LEU A 12 -55.27 15.16 -38.32
N MET A 13 -54.33 15.56 -39.17
CA MET A 13 -53.16 14.77 -39.53
C MET A 13 -52.19 14.78 -38.33
N THR A 14 -52.11 13.66 -37.62
CA THR A 14 -51.07 13.43 -36.63
C THR A 14 -49.77 13.11 -37.34
N ALA A 15 -48.87 14.07 -37.42
CA ALA A 15 -47.49 13.83 -37.78
C ALA A 15 -46.81 13.07 -36.63
N ALA A 16 -46.54 11.79 -36.85
CA ALA A 16 -45.67 11.02 -35.96
C ALA A 16 -44.25 11.54 -36.08
N ALA A 17 -43.83 12.34 -35.09
CA ALA A 17 -42.43 12.70 -34.92
C ALA A 17 -41.64 11.46 -34.52
N ILE A 18 -40.90 10.89 -35.47
CA ILE A 18 -39.87 9.88 -35.20
C ILE A 18 -38.75 10.61 -34.47
N SER A 19 -38.79 10.52 -33.14
CA SER A 19 -37.66 10.92 -32.29
C SER A 19 -36.54 9.91 -32.50
N SER A 20 -35.67 10.19 -33.45
CA SER A 20 -34.36 9.53 -33.58
C SER A 20 -33.52 9.95 -32.38
N ALA A 21 -33.60 9.18 -31.31
CA ALA A 21 -32.62 9.24 -30.25
C ALA A 21 -31.30 8.78 -30.85
N ALA A 22 -30.52 9.75 -31.34
CA ALA A 22 -29.11 9.53 -31.62
C ALA A 22 -28.44 9.15 -30.28
N GLN A 23 -28.35 7.86 -30.07
CA GLN A 23 -27.48 7.27 -29.07
C GLN A 23 -26.06 7.62 -29.51
N THR A 24 -25.52 8.74 -29.02
CA THR A 24 -24.10 9.05 -29.17
C THR A 24 -23.36 7.88 -28.54
N ALA A 25 -22.88 7.01 -29.37
CA ALA A 25 -21.88 6.02 -28.98
C ALA A 25 -20.75 6.84 -28.36
N ARG A 26 -20.59 6.72 -27.03
CA ARG A 26 -19.46 7.28 -26.31
C ARG A 26 -18.26 6.62 -26.99
N GLU A 27 -17.51 7.39 -27.80
CA GLU A 27 -16.25 6.91 -28.34
C GLU A 27 -15.47 6.32 -27.16
N ALA A 28 -15.16 5.02 -27.26
CA ALA A 28 -14.37 4.34 -26.25
C ALA A 28 -13.04 5.09 -26.18
N GLN A 29 -12.77 5.75 -25.07
CA GLN A 29 -11.47 6.34 -24.84
C GLN A 29 -10.41 5.25 -25.06
N PRO A 30 -9.28 5.57 -25.71
CA PRO A 30 -8.21 4.59 -25.85
C PRO A 30 -7.84 4.08 -24.45
N PRO A 31 -7.55 2.79 -24.29
CA PRO A 31 -7.23 2.24 -22.98
C PRO A 31 -6.06 3.01 -22.38
N HIS A 32 -6.16 3.31 -21.10
CA HIS A 32 -5.06 3.92 -20.35
C HIS A 32 -3.85 3.00 -20.42
N ARG A 33 -2.66 3.59 -20.46
CA ARG A 33 -1.44 2.83 -20.24
C ARG A 33 -1.37 2.47 -18.75
N TRP A 34 -1.19 1.20 -18.48
CA TRP A 34 -1.02 0.77 -17.09
C TRP A 34 0.33 1.23 -16.53
N ALA A 35 0.37 1.43 -15.21
CA ALA A 35 1.59 1.75 -14.48
C ALA A 35 1.51 1.24 -13.04
N ILE A 36 2.68 0.95 -12.45
CA ILE A 36 2.79 0.46 -11.08
C ILE A 36 4.05 1.02 -10.42
N VAL A 37 3.92 1.38 -9.15
CA VAL A 37 5.02 1.82 -8.29
C VAL A 37 4.93 1.05 -6.98
N LEU A 38 6.07 0.59 -6.46
CA LEU A 38 6.14 -0.05 -5.16
C LEU A 38 7.28 0.51 -4.30
N HIS A 39 7.13 0.36 -2.97
CA HIS A 39 8.20 0.53 -2.00
C HIS A 39 8.32 -0.68 -1.09
N GLY A 40 9.54 -0.93 -0.62
CA GLY A 40 9.89 -1.94 0.38
C GLY A 40 10.33 -1.32 1.71
N GLY A 41 10.01 -0.04 1.92
CA GLY A 41 10.37 0.71 3.12
C GLY A 41 11.40 1.82 2.88
N ALA A 42 11.28 2.89 3.68
CA ALA A 42 12.26 3.97 3.77
C ALA A 42 12.98 3.92 5.13
N GLY A 43 14.18 4.49 5.21
CA GLY A 43 14.93 4.54 6.47
C GLY A 43 16.39 4.92 6.29
N VAL A 44 17.20 4.69 7.32
CA VAL A 44 18.65 4.85 7.25
C VAL A 44 19.23 3.67 6.47
N ILE A 45 19.28 3.81 5.16
CA ILE A 45 19.78 2.80 4.21
C ILE A 45 21.03 3.37 3.54
N GLU A 46 22.18 3.01 4.06
CA GLU A 46 23.46 3.53 3.57
C GLU A 46 24.25 2.46 2.83
N ARG A 47 24.82 2.83 1.69
CA ARG A 47 25.63 1.93 0.86
C ARG A 47 26.82 1.35 1.61
N ALA A 48 27.44 2.13 2.50
CA ALA A 48 28.59 1.71 3.27
C ALA A 48 28.30 0.59 4.29
N SER A 49 27.05 0.44 4.69
CA SER A 49 26.60 -0.53 5.69
C SER A 49 25.86 -1.74 5.13
N MET A 50 25.56 -1.75 3.82
CA MET A 50 24.89 -2.84 3.16
C MET A 50 25.87 -3.70 2.38
N ASP A 51 25.95 -4.99 2.71
CA ASP A 51 26.78 -5.89 1.94
C ASP A 51 26.21 -6.14 0.53
N PRO A 52 27.05 -6.37 -0.50
CA PRO A 52 26.59 -6.50 -1.88
C PRO A 52 25.59 -7.67 -2.12
N LYS A 53 25.69 -8.74 -1.33
CA LYS A 53 24.78 -9.90 -1.46
C LYS A 53 23.38 -9.52 -0.94
N THR A 54 23.31 -8.84 0.18
CA THR A 54 22.05 -8.34 0.74
C THR A 54 21.41 -7.30 -0.17
N GLU A 55 22.18 -6.36 -0.71
CA GLU A 55 21.67 -5.38 -1.69
C GLU A 55 21.09 -6.10 -2.93
N ALA A 56 21.85 -7.05 -3.48
CA ALA A 56 21.38 -7.81 -4.65
C ALA A 56 20.08 -8.59 -4.36
N ALA A 57 19.92 -9.14 -3.14
CA ALA A 57 18.72 -9.82 -2.73
C ALA A 57 17.51 -8.87 -2.67
N TYR A 58 17.65 -7.68 -2.04
CA TYR A 58 16.58 -6.67 -2.03
C TYR A 58 16.19 -6.25 -3.45
N ARG A 59 17.15 -5.97 -4.33
CA ARG A 59 16.87 -5.59 -5.72
C ARG A 59 16.16 -6.71 -6.50
N ALA A 60 16.54 -7.96 -6.28
CA ALA A 60 15.90 -9.11 -6.91
C ALA A 60 14.44 -9.26 -6.44
N SER A 61 14.19 -9.12 -5.16
CA SER A 61 12.84 -9.23 -4.61
C SER A 61 11.93 -8.06 -5.04
N LEU A 62 12.43 -6.83 -5.05
CA LEU A 62 11.70 -5.68 -5.62
C LEU A 62 11.35 -5.90 -7.08
N LYS A 63 12.29 -6.47 -7.87
CA LYS A 63 12.06 -6.81 -9.27
C LYS A 63 10.96 -7.86 -9.41
N GLU A 64 11.03 -8.95 -8.66
CA GLU A 64 10.03 -10.01 -8.67
C GLU A 64 8.64 -9.49 -8.32
N ALA A 65 8.53 -8.71 -7.25
CA ALA A 65 7.27 -8.14 -6.80
C ALA A 65 6.64 -7.20 -7.83
N ILE A 66 7.42 -6.30 -8.42
CA ILE A 66 6.88 -5.35 -9.42
C ILE A 66 6.52 -6.05 -10.73
N GLU A 67 7.30 -7.05 -11.15
CA GLU A 67 7.01 -7.84 -12.37
C GLU A 67 5.73 -8.67 -12.21
N ALA A 68 5.43 -9.18 -11.00
CA ALA A 68 4.18 -9.88 -10.72
C ALA A 68 2.96 -8.96 -10.90
N GLY A 69 2.99 -7.75 -10.33
CA GLY A 69 1.91 -6.77 -10.53
C GLY A 69 1.81 -6.28 -11.98
N ALA A 70 2.95 -5.99 -12.60
CA ALA A 70 3.00 -5.60 -14.01
C ALA A 70 2.38 -6.66 -14.93
N LYS A 71 2.64 -7.95 -14.68
CA LYS A 71 2.04 -9.06 -15.43
C LYS A 71 0.52 -9.10 -15.31
N VAL A 72 -0.02 -8.82 -14.13
CA VAL A 72 -1.48 -8.72 -13.94
C VAL A 72 -2.05 -7.57 -14.78
N LEU A 73 -1.45 -6.39 -14.73
CA LEU A 73 -1.90 -5.21 -15.48
C LEU A 73 -1.77 -5.40 -16.99
N ASP A 74 -0.67 -5.99 -17.45
CA ASP A 74 -0.45 -6.28 -18.86
C ASP A 74 -1.47 -7.29 -19.41
N GLY A 75 -1.88 -8.25 -18.58
CA GLY A 75 -2.97 -9.18 -18.84
C GLY A 75 -4.38 -8.56 -18.79
N GLY A 76 -4.50 -7.26 -18.50
CA GLY A 76 -5.81 -6.56 -18.38
C GLY A 76 -6.49 -6.72 -17.02
N GLY A 77 -5.79 -7.22 -16.01
CA GLY A 77 -6.26 -7.30 -14.62
C GLY A 77 -6.40 -5.92 -13.97
N SER A 78 -7.08 -5.86 -12.83
CA SER A 78 -7.34 -4.62 -12.10
C SER A 78 -6.11 -4.13 -11.32
N SER A 79 -6.11 -2.82 -11.00
CA SER A 79 -5.13 -2.21 -10.09
C SER A 79 -5.10 -2.89 -8.72
N LEU A 80 -6.26 -3.30 -8.19
CA LEU A 80 -6.36 -4.06 -6.93
C LEU A 80 -5.68 -5.43 -7.02
N ASP A 81 -5.89 -6.18 -8.11
CA ASP A 81 -5.26 -7.50 -8.31
C ASP A 81 -3.74 -7.38 -8.45
N ALA A 82 -3.26 -6.32 -9.11
CA ALA A 82 -1.83 -6.06 -9.26
C ALA A 82 -1.16 -5.72 -7.93
N ILE A 83 -1.83 -4.91 -7.08
CA ILE A 83 -1.38 -4.59 -5.73
C ILE A 83 -1.26 -5.86 -4.89
N GLU A 84 -2.30 -6.67 -4.86
CA GLU A 84 -2.32 -7.91 -4.08
C GLU A 84 -1.22 -8.87 -4.54
N ALA A 85 -1.06 -9.07 -5.85
CA ALA A 85 -0.01 -9.94 -6.42
C ALA A 85 1.40 -9.48 -6.04
N SER A 86 1.67 -8.17 -6.06
CA SER A 86 2.97 -7.62 -5.67
C SER A 86 3.22 -7.72 -4.16
N ILE A 87 2.22 -7.37 -3.34
CA ILE A 87 2.36 -7.37 -1.88
C ILE A 87 2.48 -8.80 -1.34
N HIS A 88 1.84 -9.80 -1.93
CA HIS A 88 2.02 -11.21 -1.54
C HIS A 88 3.49 -11.64 -1.59
N ILE A 89 4.22 -11.27 -2.64
CA ILE A 89 5.66 -11.56 -2.75
C ILE A 89 6.43 -10.88 -1.63
N LEU A 90 6.11 -9.60 -1.35
CA LEU A 90 6.78 -8.84 -0.29
C LEU A 90 6.40 -9.31 1.13
N GLU A 91 5.18 -9.82 1.34
CA GLU A 91 4.73 -10.41 2.59
C GLU A 91 5.34 -11.81 2.84
N ASP A 92 5.65 -12.57 1.80
CA ASP A 92 6.30 -13.88 1.91
C ASP A 92 7.84 -13.77 2.03
N ASP A 93 8.43 -12.62 1.64
CA ASP A 93 9.88 -12.41 1.70
C ASP A 93 10.34 -11.88 3.06
N PRO A 94 11.19 -12.65 3.80
CA PRO A 94 11.69 -12.24 5.11
C PRO A 94 12.59 -10.99 5.10
N LEU A 95 12.93 -10.44 3.95
CA LEU A 95 13.71 -9.20 3.84
C LEU A 95 12.91 -7.98 4.29
N PHE A 96 11.61 -7.93 4.03
CA PHE A 96 10.76 -6.78 4.31
C PHE A 96 10.06 -6.87 5.67
N ASN A 97 9.60 -5.73 6.18
CA ASN A 97 8.82 -5.66 7.42
C ASN A 97 7.32 -5.76 7.12
N ALA A 98 6.91 -6.87 6.57
CA ALA A 98 5.52 -7.23 6.32
C ALA A 98 5.42 -8.76 6.31
N GLY A 99 4.25 -9.33 6.66
CA GLY A 99 4.06 -10.78 6.65
C GLY A 99 5.19 -11.52 7.37
N ARG A 100 5.87 -12.43 6.65
CA ARG A 100 6.93 -13.30 7.19
C ARG A 100 8.17 -12.56 7.71
N GLY A 101 8.44 -11.34 7.26
CA GLY A 101 9.58 -10.55 7.71
C GLY A 101 9.23 -9.49 8.75
N ALA A 102 8.00 -9.52 9.29
CA ALA A 102 7.50 -8.54 10.23
C ALA A 102 8.33 -8.49 11.54
N VAL A 103 8.46 -7.30 12.08
CA VAL A 103 9.09 -7.06 13.39
C VAL A 103 8.25 -7.61 14.53
N PHE A 104 8.85 -7.71 15.70
CA PHE A 104 8.19 -8.18 16.92
C PHE A 104 7.73 -7.04 17.81
N THR A 105 6.60 -7.24 18.50
CA THR A 105 6.20 -6.47 19.67
C THR A 105 7.18 -6.67 20.83
N ALA A 106 7.15 -5.81 21.83
CA ALA A 106 7.95 -6.00 23.05
C ALA A 106 7.63 -7.32 23.78
N ASP A 107 6.43 -7.88 23.58
CA ASP A 107 6.01 -9.16 24.15
C ASP A 107 6.47 -10.37 23.29
N GLY A 108 7.22 -10.15 22.20
CA GLY A 108 7.77 -11.21 21.37
C GLY A 108 6.77 -11.82 20.38
N ARG A 109 5.72 -11.09 19.97
CA ARG A 109 4.74 -11.51 18.96
C ARG A 109 4.87 -10.69 17.68
N ASN A 110 4.53 -11.28 16.54
CA ASN A 110 4.30 -10.53 15.32
C ASN A 110 2.83 -10.10 15.27
N GLU A 111 2.60 -8.81 15.08
CA GLU A 111 1.29 -8.21 14.87
C GLU A 111 1.35 -7.41 13.56
N LEU A 112 0.46 -7.75 12.61
CA LEU A 112 0.51 -7.30 11.23
C LEU A 112 -0.64 -6.35 10.96
N ASP A 113 -0.36 -5.32 10.16
CA ASP A 113 -1.32 -4.29 9.76
C ASP A 113 -1.30 -4.18 8.24
N ALA A 114 -2.48 -3.98 7.62
CA ALA A 114 -2.57 -3.71 6.18
C ALA A 114 -3.80 -2.87 5.83
N ALA A 115 -3.73 -2.17 4.71
CA ALA A 115 -4.88 -1.51 4.10
C ALA A 115 -4.82 -1.57 2.57
N ILE A 116 -5.99 -1.53 1.96
CA ILE A 116 -6.16 -1.39 0.51
C ILE A 116 -7.33 -0.44 0.23
N MET A 117 -7.21 0.39 -0.81
CA MET A 117 -8.26 1.34 -1.20
C MET A 117 -8.42 1.38 -2.72
N ASP A 118 -9.67 1.32 -3.16
CA ASP A 118 -10.10 1.48 -4.55
C ASP A 118 -10.39 2.96 -4.85
N GLY A 119 -9.64 3.55 -5.76
CA GLY A 119 -9.79 4.94 -6.16
C GLY A 119 -11.08 5.25 -6.94
N THR A 120 -11.71 4.22 -7.52
CA THR A 120 -12.95 4.37 -8.29
C THR A 120 -14.15 4.58 -7.39
N THR A 121 -14.30 3.73 -6.39
CA THR A 121 -15.47 3.67 -5.52
C THR A 121 -15.24 4.35 -4.17
N LEU A 122 -14.00 4.68 -3.84
CA LEU A 122 -13.54 5.09 -2.52
C LEU A 122 -13.77 4.04 -1.43
N LYS A 123 -14.07 2.80 -1.80
CA LYS A 123 -14.12 1.70 -0.85
C LYS A 123 -12.72 1.38 -0.35
N ALA A 124 -12.62 1.07 0.91
CA ALA A 124 -11.38 0.71 1.54
C ALA A 124 -11.58 -0.44 2.53
N GLY A 125 -10.53 -1.20 2.75
CA GLY A 125 -10.48 -2.19 3.81
C GLY A 125 -9.14 -2.12 4.51
N ALA A 126 -9.16 -2.30 5.82
CA ALA A 126 -7.98 -2.25 6.66
C ALA A 126 -8.04 -3.30 7.77
N VAL A 127 -6.88 -3.76 8.18
CA VAL A 127 -6.71 -4.66 9.33
C VAL A 127 -5.52 -4.24 10.16
N ALA A 128 -5.61 -4.43 11.48
CA ALA A 128 -4.54 -4.12 12.41
C ALA A 128 -4.39 -5.20 13.48
N GLY A 129 -3.15 -5.50 13.86
CA GLY A 129 -2.84 -6.44 14.93
C GLY A 129 -3.22 -7.89 14.61
N VAL A 130 -3.26 -8.31 13.34
CA VAL A 130 -3.51 -9.71 12.96
C VAL A 130 -2.28 -10.56 13.21
N THR A 131 -2.48 -11.83 13.58
CA THR A 131 -1.40 -12.70 14.03
C THR A 131 -1.36 -14.06 13.34
N ARG A 132 -2.38 -14.39 12.53
CA ARG A 132 -2.56 -15.72 11.94
C ARG A 132 -2.80 -15.71 10.44
N THR A 133 -3.25 -14.60 9.88
CA THR A 133 -3.54 -14.51 8.45
C THR A 133 -2.25 -14.37 7.67
N ARG A 134 -1.96 -15.31 6.77
CA ARG A 134 -0.71 -15.35 6.00
C ARG A 134 -0.47 -14.07 5.22
N HIS A 135 -1.50 -13.57 4.53
CA HIS A 135 -1.46 -12.36 3.73
C HIS A 135 -2.42 -11.29 4.25
N PRO A 136 -1.96 -10.38 5.13
CA PRO A 136 -2.78 -9.29 5.65
C PRO A 136 -3.41 -8.41 4.57
N ILE A 137 -2.75 -8.23 3.42
CA ILE A 137 -3.31 -7.43 2.31
C ILE A 137 -4.57 -8.07 1.72
N SER A 138 -4.62 -9.40 1.58
CA SER A 138 -5.82 -10.13 1.15
C SER A 138 -6.95 -10.02 2.15
N LEU A 139 -6.62 -9.99 3.45
CA LEU A 139 -7.62 -9.76 4.48
C LEU A 139 -8.15 -8.34 4.43
N ALA A 140 -7.30 -7.33 4.25
CA ALA A 140 -7.75 -5.95 4.05
C ALA A 140 -8.68 -5.84 2.84
N ARG A 141 -8.34 -6.50 1.72
CA ARG A 141 -9.20 -6.57 0.53
C ARG A 141 -10.54 -7.27 0.83
N ALA A 142 -10.52 -8.38 1.55
CA ALA A 142 -11.73 -9.09 1.94
C ALA A 142 -12.63 -8.25 2.86
N VAL A 143 -12.07 -7.44 3.76
CA VAL A 143 -12.83 -6.47 4.56
C VAL A 143 -13.55 -5.48 3.66
N MET A 144 -12.86 -4.92 2.65
CA MET A 144 -13.43 -3.97 1.68
C MET A 144 -14.57 -4.59 0.85
N GLU A 145 -14.38 -5.82 0.37
CA GLU A 145 -15.26 -6.43 -0.62
C GLU A 145 -16.39 -7.27 -0.03
N LYS A 146 -16.17 -7.88 1.15
CA LYS A 146 -17.05 -8.90 1.73
C LYS A 146 -17.66 -8.51 3.08
N SER A 147 -17.41 -7.26 3.54
CA SER A 147 -18.00 -6.76 4.77
C SER A 147 -18.62 -5.37 4.59
N GLN A 148 -19.34 -4.90 5.62
CA GLN A 148 -19.85 -3.52 5.67
C GLN A 148 -18.89 -2.56 6.39
N TRP A 149 -17.79 -3.07 6.92
CA TRP A 149 -16.84 -2.29 7.71
C TRP A 149 -15.63 -1.86 6.85
N VAL A 150 -14.95 -0.84 7.31
CA VAL A 150 -13.71 -0.39 6.71
C VAL A 150 -12.50 -1.01 7.43
N MET A 151 -12.60 -1.28 8.74
CA MET A 151 -11.47 -1.74 9.52
C MET A 151 -11.87 -2.79 10.54
N LEU A 152 -11.07 -3.87 10.62
CA LEU A 152 -11.13 -4.91 11.64
C LEU A 152 -9.79 -5.01 12.37
N SER A 153 -9.76 -5.58 13.59
CA SER A 153 -8.50 -5.71 14.32
C SER A 153 -8.42 -6.99 15.16
N GLY A 154 -7.18 -7.42 15.45
CA GLY A 154 -6.84 -8.51 16.35
C GLY A 154 -7.54 -9.83 16.00
N ASP A 155 -7.91 -10.58 17.04
CA ASP A 155 -8.55 -11.90 16.91
C ASP A 155 -9.85 -11.86 16.09
N GLY A 156 -10.56 -10.73 16.13
CA GLY A 156 -11.77 -10.53 15.33
C GLY A 156 -11.48 -10.48 13.83
N ALA A 157 -10.37 -9.85 13.44
CA ALA A 157 -9.93 -9.81 12.05
C ALA A 157 -9.44 -11.19 11.57
N ASP A 158 -8.66 -11.93 12.39
CA ASP A 158 -8.23 -13.29 12.08
C ASP A 158 -9.44 -14.26 11.98
N ALA A 159 -10.44 -14.09 12.85
CA ALA A 159 -11.69 -14.87 12.78
C ALA A 159 -12.47 -14.59 11.48
N PHE A 160 -12.53 -13.32 11.06
CA PHE A 160 -13.14 -12.96 9.78
C PHE A 160 -12.35 -13.54 8.60
N ALA A 161 -11.01 -13.53 8.64
CA ALA A 161 -10.17 -14.15 7.63
C ALA A 161 -10.50 -15.64 7.45
N ALA A 162 -10.59 -16.38 8.56
CA ALA A 162 -10.98 -17.79 8.54
C ALA A 162 -12.42 -17.99 8.00
N HIS A 163 -13.36 -17.13 8.38
CA HIS A 163 -14.74 -17.16 7.90
C HIS A 163 -14.86 -16.97 6.38
N VAL A 164 -14.03 -16.12 5.79
CA VAL A 164 -14.03 -15.87 4.34
C VAL A 164 -13.10 -16.79 3.55
N GLY A 165 -12.46 -17.76 4.21
CA GLY A 165 -11.65 -18.80 3.59
C GLY A 165 -10.20 -18.39 3.25
N LEU A 166 -9.66 -17.36 3.91
CA LEU A 166 -8.25 -16.99 3.76
C LEU A 166 -7.33 -17.92 4.53
N GLU A 167 -6.13 -18.15 4.00
CA GLU A 167 -5.13 -19.03 4.60
C GLU A 167 -4.70 -18.52 5.97
N GLN A 168 -4.81 -19.40 6.96
CA GLN A 168 -4.34 -19.17 8.32
C GLN A 168 -3.07 -19.96 8.57
N VAL A 169 -2.10 -19.36 9.23
CA VAL A 169 -0.82 -19.97 9.58
C VAL A 169 -0.61 -19.96 11.09
N ASP A 170 0.29 -20.85 11.56
CA ASP A 170 0.77 -20.73 12.92
C ASP A 170 1.60 -19.44 13.06
N PRO A 171 1.51 -18.70 14.19
CA PRO A 171 2.29 -17.48 14.40
C PRO A 171 3.80 -17.63 14.19
N SER A 172 4.36 -18.84 14.38
CA SER A 172 5.78 -19.12 14.12
C SER A 172 6.17 -19.00 12.63
N PHE A 173 5.20 -19.01 11.70
CA PHE A 173 5.45 -18.75 10.28
C PHE A 173 6.11 -17.37 10.05
N PHE A 174 5.73 -16.36 10.84
CA PHE A 174 6.25 -14.99 10.73
C PHE A 174 7.61 -14.82 11.40
N PHE A 175 8.07 -15.81 12.20
CA PHE A 175 9.32 -15.73 12.91
C PHE A 175 10.52 -15.67 11.96
N THR A 176 11.41 -14.70 12.17
CA THR A 176 12.76 -14.70 11.59
C THR A 176 13.78 -14.39 12.66
N GLU A 177 14.92 -15.10 12.65
CA GLU A 177 15.98 -14.89 13.63
C GLU A 177 16.50 -13.45 13.60
N ARG A 178 16.65 -12.87 12.42
CA ARG A 178 17.09 -11.48 12.25
C ARG A 178 16.18 -10.49 13.02
N ARG A 179 14.84 -10.60 12.87
CA ARG A 179 13.88 -9.73 13.56
C ARG A 179 13.85 -10.00 15.07
N TRP A 180 14.01 -11.25 15.47
CA TRP A 180 14.10 -11.59 16.88
C TRP A 180 15.33 -10.94 17.53
N GLN A 181 16.50 -11.01 16.90
CA GLN A 181 17.69 -10.38 17.41
C GLN A 181 17.58 -8.84 17.44
N SER A 182 16.90 -8.25 16.47
CA SER A 182 16.61 -6.81 16.49
C SER A 182 15.72 -6.43 17.67
N LEU A 183 14.71 -7.24 18.01
CA LEU A 183 13.91 -7.05 19.22
C LEU A 183 14.77 -7.12 20.49
N VAL A 184 15.61 -8.17 20.60
CA VAL A 184 16.48 -8.37 21.79
C VAL A 184 17.40 -7.18 22.00
N ARG A 185 18.00 -6.63 20.92
CA ARG A 185 18.86 -5.45 21.02
C ARG A 185 18.08 -4.21 21.44
N GLU A 186 16.92 -3.96 20.87
CA GLU A 186 16.12 -2.78 21.21
C GLU A 186 15.63 -2.85 22.68
N LEU A 187 15.18 -4.02 23.14
CA LEU A 187 14.77 -4.19 24.55
C LEU A 187 15.95 -4.02 25.51
N LYS A 188 17.15 -4.53 25.18
CA LYS A 188 18.38 -4.29 25.97
C LYS A 188 18.71 -2.80 26.05
N LYS A 189 18.62 -2.09 24.94
CA LYS A 189 18.88 -0.63 24.86
C LYS A 189 17.89 0.16 25.72
N GLU A 190 16.62 -0.24 25.73
CA GLU A 190 15.57 0.37 26.58
C GLU A 190 15.59 -0.11 28.05
N GLY A 191 16.45 -1.07 28.42
CA GLY A 191 16.47 -1.66 29.75
C GLY A 191 15.25 -2.51 30.09
N LEU A 192 14.59 -3.06 29.07
CA LEU A 192 13.36 -3.86 29.22
C LEU A 192 13.67 -5.36 29.27
N PRO A 193 12.81 -6.16 29.92
CA PRO A 193 12.96 -7.61 29.98
C PRO A 193 12.78 -8.22 28.58
N ILE A 194 13.63 -9.22 28.27
CA ILE A 194 13.52 -9.99 27.03
C ILE A 194 12.46 -11.08 27.23
N PRO A 195 11.42 -11.12 26.38
CA PRO A 195 10.40 -12.17 26.46
C PRO A 195 10.99 -13.54 26.05
N PRO A 196 10.33 -14.65 26.42
CA PRO A 196 10.70 -15.96 25.92
C PRO A 196 10.53 -16.02 24.39
N ARG A 197 11.35 -16.83 23.71
CA ARG A 197 11.15 -17.07 22.28
C ARG A 197 9.74 -17.60 22.02
N PRO A 198 9.10 -17.17 20.91
CA PRO A 198 7.75 -17.64 20.56
C PRO A 198 7.69 -19.16 20.45
N ALA A 199 6.57 -19.75 20.83
CA ALA A 199 6.31 -21.17 20.61
C ALA A 199 6.41 -21.50 19.11
N GLY A 200 7.01 -22.62 18.77
CA GLY A 200 7.23 -23.03 17.38
C GLY A 200 8.40 -22.34 16.66
N ALA A 201 9.03 -21.34 17.29
CA ALA A 201 10.23 -20.74 16.72
C ALA A 201 11.39 -21.74 16.66
N PRO A 202 12.28 -21.70 15.64
CA PRO A 202 13.46 -22.51 15.57
C PRO A 202 14.34 -22.37 16.83
N PRO A 203 15.13 -23.39 17.22
CA PRO A 203 16.10 -23.26 18.30
C PRO A 203 17.02 -22.06 18.08
N ALA A 204 17.49 -21.45 19.17
CA ALA A 204 18.49 -20.39 19.07
C ALA A 204 19.75 -20.96 18.39
N PRO A 205 20.37 -20.25 17.46
CA PRO A 205 21.63 -20.67 16.86
C PRO A 205 22.73 -20.77 17.96
N GLU A 206 23.60 -21.80 17.88
CA GLU A 206 24.66 -22.07 18.88
C GLU A 206 25.66 -20.92 19.05
N ALA A 207 25.85 -20.12 17.99
CA ALA A 207 26.65 -18.90 18.02
C ALA A 207 25.96 -17.82 17.20
N TRP A 208 25.30 -16.91 17.88
CA TRP A 208 24.93 -15.63 17.26
C TRP A 208 26.16 -14.73 17.34
N ASN A 209 26.67 -14.32 16.21
CA ASN A 209 27.82 -13.42 16.17
C ASN A 209 27.34 -11.96 16.35
N ASP A 210 27.32 -11.47 17.58
CA ASP A 210 27.02 -10.06 17.92
C ASP A 210 28.02 -9.08 17.27
N SER A 211 29.12 -9.58 16.66
CA SER A 211 30.12 -8.74 15.99
C SER A 211 29.87 -8.51 14.50
N LEU A 212 28.80 -9.08 13.91
CA LEU A 212 28.42 -8.67 12.57
C LEU A 212 27.95 -7.21 12.65
N PRO A 213 28.50 -6.30 11.83
CA PRO A 213 28.07 -4.93 11.83
C PRO A 213 26.56 -4.89 11.58
N GLU A 214 25.84 -4.24 12.48
CA GLU A 214 24.44 -3.94 12.23
C GLU A 214 24.35 -3.17 10.93
N PRO A 215 23.42 -3.54 10.04
CA PRO A 215 22.93 -2.54 9.13
C PRO A 215 22.37 -1.43 10.03
N PRO A 216 22.80 -0.16 9.85
CA PRO A 216 22.29 0.94 10.66
C PRO A 216 20.79 0.93 10.58
N ASP A 217 20.12 1.44 11.59
CA ASP A 217 18.66 1.57 11.86
C ASP A 217 17.64 1.35 10.71
N ALA A 218 18.10 0.86 9.55
CA ALA A 218 17.33 0.42 8.38
C ALA A 218 16.22 -0.58 8.73
N HIS A 219 16.26 -1.12 9.96
CA HIS A 219 15.32 -2.10 10.44
C HIS A 219 14.15 -1.50 11.24
N LYS A 220 14.19 -0.21 11.52
CA LYS A 220 13.08 0.48 12.19
C LYS A 220 11.86 0.62 11.29
N TYR A 221 12.10 0.82 9.99
CA TYR A 221 11.07 1.11 9.00
C TYR A 221 11.21 0.10 7.85
N GLY A 222 10.16 -0.48 7.41
CA GLY A 222 10.25 -1.49 6.35
C GLY A 222 8.89 -1.89 5.81
N THR A 223 7.89 -1.05 6.04
CA THR A 223 6.56 -1.16 5.45
C THR A 223 6.65 -1.37 3.96
N VAL A 224 5.87 -2.28 3.41
CA VAL A 224 5.76 -2.46 1.96
C VAL A 224 4.48 -1.81 1.44
N GLY A 225 4.52 -1.32 0.22
CA GLY A 225 3.34 -0.73 -0.39
C GLY A 225 3.41 -0.66 -1.90
N VAL A 226 2.23 -0.61 -2.52
CA VAL A 226 2.07 -0.59 -3.96
C VAL A 226 0.94 0.37 -4.34
N VAL A 227 1.15 1.14 -5.39
CA VAL A 227 0.10 1.90 -6.07
C VAL A 227 0.10 1.50 -7.54
N ALA A 228 -1.09 1.32 -8.11
CA ALA A 228 -1.23 0.84 -9.48
C ALA A 228 -2.33 1.59 -10.25
N LEU A 229 -2.13 1.72 -11.55
CA LEU A 229 -3.09 2.21 -12.55
C LEU A 229 -3.36 1.07 -13.54
N ASP A 230 -4.61 0.70 -13.73
CA ASP A 230 -5.00 -0.31 -14.72
C ASP A 230 -5.39 0.31 -16.08
N ARG A 231 -5.62 -0.56 -17.08
CA ARG A 231 -6.01 -0.15 -18.44
C ARG A 231 -7.39 0.48 -18.53
N GLN A 232 -8.21 0.35 -17.48
CA GLN A 232 -9.51 1.00 -17.36
C GLN A 232 -9.41 2.42 -16.78
N GLY A 233 -8.19 2.87 -16.41
CA GLY A 233 -7.96 4.18 -15.82
C GLY A 233 -8.23 4.23 -14.32
N ASN A 234 -8.33 3.07 -13.66
CA ASN A 234 -8.58 2.99 -12.24
C ASN A 234 -7.27 2.88 -11.47
N ILE A 235 -7.15 3.69 -10.43
CA ILE A 235 -6.02 3.62 -9.51
C ILE A 235 -6.42 3.01 -8.17
N ALA A 236 -5.46 2.36 -7.53
CA ALA A 236 -5.61 1.82 -6.19
C ALA A 236 -4.30 1.96 -5.40
N ALA A 237 -4.39 1.86 -4.07
CA ALA A 237 -3.26 1.83 -3.16
C ALA A 237 -3.39 0.68 -2.18
N GLY A 238 -2.27 0.05 -1.82
CA GLY A 238 -2.19 -0.94 -0.76
C GLY A 238 -0.90 -0.81 0.02
N THR A 239 -0.96 -1.09 1.33
CA THR A 239 0.17 -1.00 2.25
C THR A 239 0.09 -2.14 3.25
N SER A 240 1.22 -2.77 3.60
CA SER A 240 1.30 -3.85 4.58
C SER A 240 2.55 -3.71 5.45
N THR A 241 2.44 -4.01 6.76
CA THR A 241 3.53 -3.80 7.71
C THR A 241 3.43 -4.67 8.96
N GLY A 242 4.57 -4.88 9.65
CA GLY A 242 4.65 -5.31 11.04
C GLY A 242 4.71 -4.16 12.05
N GLY A 243 4.74 -2.89 11.60
CA GLY A 243 4.90 -1.72 12.45
C GLY A 243 6.34 -1.47 12.91
N LEU A 244 6.54 -1.05 14.15
CA LEU A 244 7.85 -0.74 14.74
C LEU A 244 8.34 -1.89 15.63
N THR A 245 9.66 -2.13 15.63
CA THR A 245 10.31 -3.07 16.56
C THR A 245 10.04 -2.68 18.00
N ALA A 246 9.72 -3.65 18.83
CA ALA A 246 9.37 -3.48 20.25
C ALA A 246 8.13 -2.60 20.50
N LYS A 247 7.23 -2.45 19.50
CA LYS A 247 5.95 -1.77 19.71
C LYS A 247 5.17 -2.40 20.88
N ARG A 248 4.42 -1.56 21.61
CA ARG A 248 3.71 -1.94 22.83
C ARG A 248 2.26 -1.47 22.80
N TRP A 249 1.45 -2.03 23.70
CA TRP A 249 0.07 -1.58 23.99
C TRP A 249 -0.85 -1.54 22.76
N GLY A 250 -0.62 -2.46 21.80
CA GLY A 250 -1.40 -2.48 20.56
C GLY A 250 -1.13 -1.28 19.65
N ARG A 251 0.12 -0.73 19.65
CA ARG A 251 0.48 0.38 18.76
C ARG A 251 0.18 0.05 17.32
N ILE A 252 -0.57 0.93 16.68
CA ILE A 252 -0.89 0.91 15.26
C ILE A 252 -0.22 2.12 14.61
N GLY A 253 0.46 1.93 13.47
CA GLY A 253 1.04 2.98 12.66
C GLY A 253 0.07 3.55 11.63
N ASP A 254 0.62 4.24 10.66
CA ASP A 254 -0.12 4.88 9.57
C ASP A 254 -0.66 3.90 8.52
N SER A 255 0.02 2.77 8.31
CA SER A 255 -0.26 1.84 7.20
C SER A 255 -1.72 1.40 7.10
N PRO A 256 -2.43 0.99 8.19
CA PRO A 256 -3.83 0.61 8.10
C PRO A 256 -4.80 1.80 8.18
N ILE A 257 -4.30 3.04 8.33
CA ILE A 257 -5.14 4.22 8.47
C ILE A 257 -5.34 4.89 7.13
N ILE A 258 -6.57 4.80 6.61
CA ILE A 258 -6.95 5.42 5.35
C ILE A 258 -6.80 6.94 5.43
N GLY A 259 -6.03 7.49 4.50
CA GLY A 259 -5.67 8.91 4.46
C GLY A 259 -4.31 9.23 5.09
N ALA A 260 -3.77 8.35 5.94
CA ALA A 260 -2.44 8.52 6.53
C ALA A 260 -1.36 7.73 5.75
N GLY A 261 -1.40 6.40 5.79
CA GLY A 261 -0.45 5.52 5.11
C GLY A 261 -0.95 5.00 3.76
N THR A 262 -2.26 4.97 3.54
CA THR A 262 -2.90 4.43 2.33
C THR A 262 -4.05 5.33 1.90
N TYR A 263 -4.05 5.77 0.65
CA TYR A 263 -5.18 6.53 0.09
C TYR A 263 -5.25 6.35 -1.43
N ALA A 264 -6.46 6.30 -2.01
CA ALA A 264 -6.67 6.31 -3.45
C ALA A 264 -7.98 7.03 -3.83
N SER A 265 -7.92 7.84 -4.89
CA SER A 265 -9.08 8.46 -5.52
C SER A 265 -8.81 8.73 -7.00
N ASN A 266 -9.65 8.23 -7.89
CA ASN A 266 -9.56 8.51 -9.33
C ASN A 266 -9.72 10.00 -9.67
N GLN A 267 -10.11 10.83 -8.71
CA GLN A 267 -10.18 12.29 -8.90
C GLN A 267 -8.85 12.99 -8.63
N SER A 268 -7.87 12.29 -8.05
CA SER A 268 -6.59 12.90 -7.65
C SER A 268 -5.40 11.95 -7.83
N CYS A 269 -5.11 11.13 -6.83
CA CYS A 269 -3.99 10.21 -6.85
C CYS A 269 -4.20 9.00 -5.94
N ALA A 270 -3.33 8.00 -6.07
CA ALA A 270 -3.14 6.93 -5.10
C ALA A 270 -1.77 7.06 -4.45
N VAL A 271 -1.69 6.83 -3.12
CA VAL A 271 -0.49 6.98 -2.30
C VAL A 271 -0.36 5.81 -1.34
N SER A 272 0.86 5.28 -1.21
CA SER A 272 1.28 4.40 -0.12
C SER A 272 2.51 4.99 0.56
N ALA A 273 2.53 4.95 1.89
CA ALA A 273 3.53 5.60 2.72
C ALA A 273 4.32 4.61 3.58
N THR A 274 5.52 5.03 3.98
CA THR A 274 6.42 4.31 4.89
C THR A 274 7.24 5.31 5.70
N GLY A 275 7.37 5.11 7.01
CA GLY A 275 8.13 6.01 7.89
C GLY A 275 7.69 5.90 9.35
N THR A 276 7.92 6.97 10.11
CA THR A 276 7.44 7.05 11.50
C THR A 276 5.96 7.40 11.51
N GLY A 277 5.11 6.38 11.63
CA GLY A 277 3.66 6.43 11.45
C GLY A 277 2.95 7.53 12.23
N GLU A 278 3.44 7.87 13.42
CA GLU A 278 2.90 8.92 14.28
C GLU A 278 2.83 10.30 13.60
N TYR A 279 3.83 10.62 12.77
CA TYR A 279 3.86 11.88 12.01
C TYR A 279 2.94 11.81 10.79
N PHE A 280 2.94 10.66 10.10
CA PHE A 280 2.08 10.41 8.94
C PHE A 280 0.59 10.46 9.29
N ILE A 281 0.22 9.92 10.47
CA ILE A 281 -1.16 10.00 10.99
C ILE A 281 -1.55 11.45 11.29
N ARG A 282 -0.68 12.20 11.98
CA ARG A 282 -0.96 13.58 12.40
C ARG A 282 -1.16 14.54 11.23
N LEU A 283 -0.42 14.34 10.13
CA LEU A 283 -0.53 15.13 8.91
C LEU A 283 -1.58 14.60 7.93
N GLY A 284 -1.96 13.31 8.05
CA GLY A 284 -2.80 12.67 7.04
C GLY A 284 -2.11 12.61 5.67
N VAL A 285 -0.80 12.25 5.67
CA VAL A 285 0.15 12.42 4.55
C VAL A 285 -0.40 11.92 3.23
N ALA A 286 -0.94 10.69 3.17
CA ALA A 286 -1.42 10.12 1.91
C ALA A 286 -2.57 10.93 1.30
N ARG A 287 -3.51 11.39 2.13
CA ARG A 287 -4.63 12.22 1.67
C ARG A 287 -4.19 13.65 1.35
N GLU A 288 -3.27 14.23 2.13
CA GLU A 288 -2.80 15.58 1.90
C GLU A 288 -2.12 15.72 0.53
N ILE A 289 -1.27 14.77 0.15
CA ILE A 289 -0.70 14.73 -1.21
C ILE A 289 -1.81 14.75 -2.27
N CYS A 290 -2.82 13.89 -2.12
CA CYS A 290 -3.93 13.84 -3.07
C CYS A 290 -4.83 15.09 -3.04
N ASN A 291 -4.93 15.78 -1.90
CA ASN A 291 -5.60 17.09 -1.79
C ASN A 291 -4.84 18.17 -2.58
N LEU A 292 -3.52 18.21 -2.47
CA LEU A 292 -2.69 19.16 -3.25
C LEU A 292 -2.83 18.93 -4.75
N VAL A 293 -2.86 17.66 -5.19
CA VAL A 293 -3.13 17.32 -6.59
C VAL A 293 -4.53 17.79 -7.01
N TYR A 294 -5.57 17.51 -6.20
CA TYR A 294 -6.95 17.79 -6.55
C TYR A 294 -7.29 19.30 -6.48
N PHE A 295 -7.01 19.95 -5.36
CA PHE A 295 -7.45 21.34 -5.12
C PHE A 295 -6.47 22.38 -5.66
N ARG A 296 -5.16 22.04 -5.73
CA ARG A 296 -4.13 22.95 -6.19
C ARG A 296 -3.58 22.63 -7.58
N HIS A 297 -4.06 21.55 -8.19
CA HIS A 297 -3.64 21.07 -9.51
C HIS A 297 -2.11 20.90 -9.62
N MET A 298 -1.48 20.51 -8.50
CA MET A 298 -0.05 20.22 -8.47
C MET A 298 0.25 18.91 -9.21
N ARG A 299 1.41 18.82 -9.85
CA ARG A 299 1.93 17.53 -10.31
C ARG A 299 2.17 16.66 -9.10
N VAL A 300 1.91 15.36 -9.21
CA VAL A 300 1.99 14.42 -8.08
C VAL A 300 3.38 14.40 -7.44
N GLN A 301 4.47 14.51 -8.22
CA GLN A 301 5.83 14.62 -7.66
C GLN A 301 5.99 15.88 -6.81
N GLN A 302 5.52 17.03 -7.29
CA GLN A 302 5.60 18.28 -6.53
C GLN A 302 4.75 18.24 -5.24
N ALA A 303 3.58 17.61 -5.29
CA ALA A 303 2.74 17.43 -4.11
C ALA A 303 3.40 16.50 -3.08
N ALA A 304 4.01 15.40 -3.53
CA ALA A 304 4.76 14.50 -2.68
C ALA A 304 5.97 15.21 -2.03
N ASP A 305 6.74 15.97 -2.82
CA ASP A 305 7.90 16.72 -2.31
C ASP A 305 7.49 17.82 -1.32
N GLU A 306 6.38 18.52 -1.56
CA GLU A 306 5.85 19.53 -0.64
C GLU A 306 5.54 18.92 0.73
N VAL A 307 4.82 17.79 0.75
CA VAL A 307 4.43 17.14 2.00
C VAL A 307 5.62 16.51 2.71
N ILE A 308 6.52 15.83 1.98
CA ILE A 308 7.66 15.13 2.60
C ILE A 308 8.76 16.10 3.04
N HIS A 309 9.17 17.03 2.18
CA HIS A 309 10.34 17.90 2.44
C HIS A 309 9.99 19.25 3.10
N LYS A 310 8.69 19.55 3.30
CA LYS A 310 8.32 20.77 4.04
C LYS A 310 7.42 20.47 5.23
N GLU A 311 6.27 19.82 5.01
CA GLU A 311 5.32 19.61 6.10
C GLU A 311 5.83 18.55 7.10
N LEU A 312 6.34 17.41 6.59
CA LEU A 312 6.88 16.33 7.44
C LEU A 312 8.17 16.77 8.13
N ASP A 313 9.09 17.44 7.40
CA ASP A 313 10.32 17.98 7.98
C ASP A 313 10.04 19.02 9.07
N ALA A 314 9.02 19.88 8.89
CA ALA A 314 8.66 20.92 9.86
C ALA A 314 8.24 20.35 11.22
N ILE A 315 7.78 19.10 11.27
CA ILE A 315 7.42 18.41 12.52
C ILE A 315 8.43 17.31 12.90
N HIS A 316 9.62 17.32 12.26
CA HIS A 316 10.70 16.36 12.47
C HIS A 316 10.30 14.91 12.22
N GLY A 317 9.40 14.67 11.26
CA GLY A 317 9.03 13.34 10.79
C GLY A 317 9.99 12.86 9.71
N ASP A 318 10.11 11.54 9.59
CA ASP A 318 10.96 10.87 8.61
C ASP A 318 10.23 9.73 7.90
N GLY A 319 10.54 9.56 6.62
CA GLY A 319 9.95 8.52 5.80
C GLY A 319 9.87 8.88 4.32
N GLY A 320 8.94 8.22 3.63
CA GLY A 320 8.72 8.44 2.20
C GLY A 320 7.37 7.93 1.72
N VAL A 321 7.08 8.25 0.48
CA VAL A 321 5.85 7.86 -0.21
C VAL A 321 6.13 7.44 -1.64
N ILE A 322 5.23 6.62 -2.16
CA ILE A 322 5.04 6.41 -3.60
C ILE A 322 3.66 6.91 -3.98
N ALA A 323 3.52 7.41 -5.20
CA ALA A 323 2.24 7.92 -5.69
C ALA A 323 2.04 7.68 -7.18
N ILE A 324 0.77 7.61 -7.60
CA ILE A 324 0.36 7.50 -9.01
C ILE A 324 -0.93 8.28 -9.25
N THR A 325 -1.06 8.85 -10.45
CA THR A 325 -2.29 9.53 -10.89
C THR A 325 -3.02 8.75 -11.99
N PRO A 326 -4.30 9.02 -12.25
CA PRO A 326 -5.05 8.37 -13.32
C PRO A 326 -4.52 8.64 -14.73
N ASP A 327 -3.76 9.73 -14.94
CA ASP A 327 -3.06 10.03 -16.19
C ASP A 327 -1.68 9.37 -16.30
N GLY A 328 -1.29 8.54 -15.32
CA GLY A 328 -0.08 7.72 -15.34
C GLY A 328 1.19 8.42 -14.86
N GLN A 329 1.10 9.60 -14.21
CA GLN A 329 2.26 10.18 -13.55
C GLN A 329 2.63 9.32 -12.34
N MET A 330 3.88 8.90 -12.26
CA MET A 330 4.45 8.13 -11.14
C MET A 330 5.40 9.03 -10.34
N ALA A 331 5.32 8.96 -9.02
CA ALA A 331 6.20 9.71 -8.13
C ALA A 331 6.67 8.87 -6.95
N TRP A 332 7.81 9.25 -6.41
CA TRP A 332 8.28 8.91 -5.06
C TRP A 332 8.98 10.10 -4.43
N SER A 333 8.86 10.23 -3.13
CA SER A 333 9.52 11.27 -2.35
C SER A 333 9.86 10.74 -0.97
N PHE A 334 11.07 10.98 -0.47
CA PHE A 334 11.51 10.54 0.86
C PHE A 334 12.63 11.46 1.39
N ASN A 335 12.66 11.66 2.71
CA ASN A 335 13.64 12.48 3.41
C ASN A 335 14.64 11.66 4.24
N THR A 336 14.69 10.34 4.01
CA THR A 336 15.65 9.40 4.60
C THR A 336 16.84 9.17 3.68
N SER A 337 17.93 8.51 4.16
CA SER A 337 19.10 8.21 3.32
C SER A 337 18.85 7.18 2.22
N GLY A 338 17.73 6.45 2.28
CA GLY A 338 17.31 5.53 1.24
C GLY A 338 15.86 5.10 1.36
N MET A 339 15.33 4.57 0.26
CA MET A 339 14.04 3.91 0.17
C MET A 339 14.13 2.78 -0.87
N PHE A 340 13.82 1.57 -0.46
CA PHE A 340 13.63 0.46 -1.39
C PHE A 340 12.42 0.76 -2.27
N ARG A 341 12.63 0.87 -3.59
CA ARG A 341 11.57 1.32 -4.50
C ARG A 341 11.72 0.75 -5.90
N ALA A 342 10.60 0.60 -6.59
CA ALA A 342 10.61 0.26 -8.00
C ALA A 342 9.39 0.84 -8.72
N ARG A 343 9.52 1.12 -10.01
CA ARG A 343 8.40 1.52 -10.88
C ARG A 343 8.56 1.03 -12.31
N ILE A 344 7.44 0.80 -12.95
CA ILE A 344 7.36 0.48 -14.36
C ILE A 344 6.00 0.92 -14.91
N GLY A 345 5.98 1.40 -16.14
CA GLY A 345 4.76 1.64 -16.91
C GLY A 345 4.78 0.82 -18.21
N GLU A 346 3.64 0.70 -18.87
CA GLU A 346 3.47 -0.04 -20.10
C GLU A 346 4.46 0.39 -21.17
N GLY A 347 5.28 -0.56 -21.66
CA GLY A 347 6.34 -0.31 -22.63
C GLY A 347 7.51 0.52 -22.11
N GLY A 348 7.52 0.86 -20.80
CA GLY A 348 8.58 1.60 -20.15
C GLY A 348 9.72 0.70 -19.63
N LYS A 349 10.77 1.35 -19.16
CA LYS A 349 11.90 0.67 -18.51
C LYS A 349 11.61 0.48 -17.04
N LEU A 350 11.93 -0.70 -16.50
CA LEU A 350 11.94 -0.95 -15.07
C LEU A 350 13.02 -0.12 -14.38
N GLU A 351 12.63 0.66 -13.38
CA GLU A 351 13.53 1.40 -12.50
C GLU A 351 13.46 0.80 -11.09
N ILE A 352 14.63 0.54 -10.49
CA ILE A 352 14.77 0.04 -9.12
C ILE A 352 15.79 0.91 -8.42
N GLY A 353 15.44 1.47 -7.27
CA GLY A 353 16.31 2.28 -6.45
C GLY A 353 16.32 1.82 -4.99
N VAL A 354 17.44 2.08 -4.31
CA VAL A 354 17.67 1.79 -2.88
C VAL A 354 18.14 3.05 -2.18
N TYR A 355 19.15 3.71 -2.72
CA TYR A 355 19.81 4.87 -2.12
C TYR A 355 19.25 6.19 -2.64
N SER A 356 19.47 7.27 -1.90
CA SER A 356 18.96 8.61 -2.24
C SER A 356 19.58 9.21 -3.51
N ASP A 357 20.77 8.75 -3.90
CA ASP A 357 21.49 9.18 -5.11
C ASP A 357 21.09 8.39 -6.37
N GLU A 358 20.14 7.48 -6.27
CA GLU A 358 19.61 6.69 -7.40
C GLU A 358 18.27 7.24 -7.90
N PRO A 359 17.98 7.05 -9.21
CA PRO A 359 16.73 7.49 -9.81
C PRO A 359 15.49 6.87 -9.17
#